data_b5e82c185c58106f75f4415a8e7c2508
#
_entry.id   b5e82c185c58106f75f4415a8e7c2508
#
_cell.length_a   1.000
_cell.length_b   1.000
_cell.length_c   1.000
_cell.angle_alpha   90.00
_cell.angle_beta   90.00
_cell.angle_gamma   90.00
#
_symmetry.space_group_name_H-M   'P 1'
#
loop_
_entity.id
_entity.type
_entity.pdbx_description
1 polymer ?
#
loop_
_entity_poly.entity_id
_entity_poly.type
_entity_poly.pdbx_seq_one_letter_code
_entity_poly.pdbx_strand_id
1 'polypeptide(L)'
;TLPLHIHGGRALHGIDYVLPVASAQLKSALLLAGLYADGATTLTEAGISRDHTERMLADFGCPVQRDGRRLRLEPRPLQARPVSVPGDISSAAFLLVAACLVPGSDLQLENIGINPTRSAVITILKDMGADIEVRGKDTGRAEPVADIRVRHAPLHGIAIPEDLVPAAIDEFPAILIAAAAAQGETGLSGAAELRVKESDRIAAMAAGLAALGITVETREDGLRVTGGRLQEGTVDSRGDHRIAMAFAVAGAAAGGAVRVRDCVNVNTSFPDFVDCVRGIGMEVEVAAEHG
;
A
#
# COMPACT_ATOMS: atom_id res chain seq x y z
N THR A 1 -5.30 -2.46 25.86
CA THR A 1 -5.68 -1.05 26.09
C THR A 1 -4.52 -0.28 26.68
N LEU A 2 -4.31 0.96 26.24
CA LEU A 2 -3.34 1.88 26.85
C LEU A 2 -3.84 2.38 28.22
N PRO A 3 -2.93 2.72 29.16
CA PRO A 3 -1.47 2.73 29.03
C PRO A 3 -0.82 1.35 29.17
N LEU A 4 0.37 1.17 28.57
CA LEU A 4 1.19 -0.03 28.71
C LEU A 4 2.31 0.22 29.71
N HIS A 5 2.53 -0.71 30.64
CA HIS A 5 3.67 -0.74 31.53
C HIS A 5 4.60 -1.90 31.16
N ILE A 6 5.84 -1.60 30.79
CA ILE A 6 6.84 -2.60 30.44
C ILE A 6 7.91 -2.60 31.54
N HIS A 7 8.01 -3.71 32.25
CA HIS A 7 9.08 -3.93 33.22
C HIS A 7 10.32 -4.45 32.50
N GLY A 8 11.27 -3.55 32.23
CA GLY A 8 12.54 -3.88 31.58
C GLY A 8 13.53 -4.60 32.51
N GLY A 9 14.77 -4.82 32.00
CA GLY A 9 15.87 -5.37 32.77
C GLY A 9 15.84 -6.88 32.99
N ARG A 10 14.96 -7.64 32.32
CA ARG A 10 14.95 -9.11 32.35
C ARG A 10 15.73 -9.66 31.17
N ALA A 11 16.46 -10.76 31.38
CA ALA A 11 17.07 -11.54 30.30
C ALA A 11 15.96 -12.08 29.38
N LEU A 12 16.16 -11.93 28.07
CA LEU A 12 15.27 -12.52 27.07
C LEU A 12 15.82 -13.90 26.70
N HIS A 13 14.91 -14.83 26.46
CA HIS A 13 15.22 -16.17 25.95
C HIS A 13 14.54 -16.38 24.62
N GLY A 14 15.17 -17.18 23.75
CA GLY A 14 14.56 -17.59 22.50
C GLY A 14 13.25 -18.35 22.73
N ILE A 15 12.30 -18.16 21.85
CA ILE A 15 10.94 -18.74 21.95
C ILE A 15 10.60 -19.52 20.69
N ASP A 16 9.66 -20.47 20.79
CA ASP A 16 8.93 -21.04 19.67
C ASP A 16 7.49 -20.56 19.79
N TYR A 17 7.04 -19.70 18.85
CA TYR A 17 5.76 -19.00 18.94
C TYR A 17 4.97 -19.05 17.63
N VAL A 18 3.71 -19.42 17.72
CA VAL A 18 2.75 -19.39 16.61
C VAL A 18 2.02 -18.05 16.62
N LEU A 19 2.18 -17.27 15.57
CA LEU A 19 1.48 -15.98 15.44
C LEU A 19 -0.03 -16.23 15.26
N PRO A 20 -0.89 -15.58 16.04
CA PRO A 20 -2.34 -15.78 15.94
C PRO A 20 -2.94 -15.18 14.68
N VAL A 21 -2.26 -14.22 14.06
CA VAL A 21 -2.67 -13.51 12.85
C VAL A 21 -1.47 -13.25 11.94
N ALA A 22 -1.72 -13.04 10.64
CA ALA A 22 -0.71 -12.67 9.66
C ALA A 22 -0.32 -11.19 9.83
N SER A 23 0.47 -10.88 10.85
CA SER A 23 0.92 -9.52 11.16
C SER A 23 2.43 -9.36 11.01
N ALA A 24 2.86 -8.58 10.03
CA ALA A 24 4.27 -8.23 9.85
C ALA A 24 4.81 -7.43 11.04
N GLN A 25 4.00 -6.60 11.67
CA GLN A 25 4.41 -5.80 12.84
C GLN A 25 4.70 -6.69 14.05
N LEU A 26 3.82 -7.65 14.35
CA LEU A 26 4.04 -8.60 15.45
C LEU A 26 5.26 -9.48 15.16
N LYS A 27 5.39 -9.99 13.94
CA LYS A 27 6.55 -10.75 13.49
C LYS A 27 7.85 -9.95 13.68
N SER A 28 7.89 -8.71 13.18
CA SER A 28 9.05 -7.83 13.30
C SER A 28 9.42 -7.54 14.74
N ALA A 29 8.44 -7.25 15.60
CA ALA A 29 8.67 -7.03 17.01
C ALA A 29 9.34 -8.22 17.69
N LEU A 30 8.87 -9.46 17.41
CA LEU A 30 9.43 -10.69 17.97
C LEU A 30 10.81 -11.02 17.40
N LEU A 31 11.06 -10.79 16.10
CA LEU A 31 12.38 -10.96 15.50
C LEU A 31 13.40 -9.98 16.09
N LEU A 32 13.02 -8.71 16.24
CA LEU A 32 13.90 -7.69 16.84
C LEU A 32 14.18 -7.97 18.31
N ALA A 33 13.18 -8.41 19.09
CA ALA A 33 13.40 -8.86 20.46
C ALA A 33 14.31 -10.10 20.51
N GLY A 34 14.16 -11.01 19.54
CA GLY A 34 14.99 -12.20 19.39
C GLY A 34 16.47 -11.93 19.17
N LEU A 35 16.85 -10.74 18.65
CA LEU A 35 18.27 -10.34 18.54
C LEU A 35 18.97 -10.22 19.91
N TYR A 36 18.21 -9.96 20.96
CA TYR A 36 18.70 -9.78 22.34
C TYR A 36 18.44 -11.01 23.21
N ALA A 37 17.88 -12.08 22.64
CA ALA A 37 17.56 -13.28 23.38
C ALA A 37 18.77 -14.24 23.49
N ASP A 38 18.81 -14.98 24.59
CA ASP A 38 19.66 -16.16 24.69
C ASP A 38 18.96 -17.35 23.99
N GLY A 39 19.61 -17.86 22.94
CA GLY A 39 19.08 -18.93 22.10
C GLY A 39 18.21 -18.44 20.91
N ALA A 40 17.80 -19.38 20.09
CA ALA A 40 17.08 -19.10 18.84
C ALA A 40 15.61 -18.76 19.08
N THR A 41 15.10 -17.78 18.33
CA THR A 41 13.66 -17.46 18.24
C THR A 41 13.07 -18.06 16.99
N THR A 42 12.03 -18.88 17.14
CA THR A 42 11.28 -19.49 16.05
C THR A 42 9.86 -18.95 16.02
N LEU A 43 9.41 -18.52 14.85
CA LEU A 43 8.06 -18.00 14.66
C LEU A 43 7.36 -18.80 13.56
N THR A 44 6.08 -19.11 13.75
CA THR A 44 5.24 -19.70 12.69
C THR A 44 4.15 -18.72 12.33
N GLU A 45 4.11 -18.26 11.07
CA GLU A 45 3.12 -17.30 10.58
C GLU A 45 1.77 -17.99 10.32
N ALA A 46 0.67 -17.32 10.65
CA ALA A 46 -0.68 -17.75 10.29
C ALA A 46 -0.92 -17.67 8.76
N GLY A 47 -0.31 -16.68 8.12
CA GLY A 47 -0.27 -16.45 6.68
C GLY A 47 0.99 -15.67 6.32
N ILE A 48 1.36 -15.62 5.04
CA ILE A 48 2.54 -14.85 4.60
C ILE A 48 2.26 -13.36 4.85
N SER A 49 3.20 -12.71 5.51
CA SER A 49 3.17 -11.27 5.77
C SER A 49 4.44 -10.60 5.22
N ARG A 50 4.47 -9.25 5.20
CA ARG A 50 5.60 -8.45 4.70
C ARG A 50 6.92 -8.90 5.32
N ASP A 51 7.98 -9.02 4.53
CA ASP A 51 9.27 -9.61 4.90
C ASP A 51 10.43 -8.59 4.96
N HIS A 52 10.12 -7.30 5.07
CA HIS A 52 11.14 -6.24 5.14
C HIS A 52 12.15 -6.45 6.27
N THR A 53 11.70 -6.89 7.44
CA THR A 53 12.58 -7.12 8.60
C THR A 53 13.54 -8.25 8.34
N GLU A 54 13.08 -9.36 7.75
CA GLU A 54 13.93 -10.50 7.41
C GLU A 54 15.00 -10.11 6.40
N ARG A 55 14.62 -9.34 5.36
CA ARG A 55 15.55 -8.82 4.34
C ARG A 55 16.58 -7.87 4.94
N MET A 56 16.12 -6.94 5.76
CA MET A 56 17.02 -5.99 6.42
C MET A 56 17.97 -6.68 7.37
N LEU A 57 17.51 -7.64 8.16
CA LEU A 57 18.38 -8.43 9.04
C LEU A 57 19.43 -9.22 8.26
N ALA A 58 19.08 -9.76 7.09
CA ALA A 58 20.04 -10.43 6.21
C ALA A 58 21.12 -9.47 5.73
N ASP A 59 20.74 -8.25 5.31
CA ASP A 59 21.70 -7.22 4.90
C ASP A 59 22.64 -6.79 6.04
N PHE A 60 22.14 -6.81 7.28
CA PHE A 60 22.95 -6.51 8.48
C PHE A 60 23.71 -7.73 9.04
N GLY A 61 23.75 -8.86 8.32
CA GLY A 61 24.54 -10.04 8.68
C GLY A 61 23.87 -11.01 9.65
N CYS A 62 22.59 -10.83 9.93
CA CYS A 62 21.77 -11.72 10.76
C CYS A 62 20.60 -12.31 9.98
N PRO A 63 20.84 -13.27 9.05
CA PRO A 63 19.79 -13.81 8.21
C PRO A 63 18.78 -14.61 9.00
N VAL A 64 17.50 -14.44 8.68
CA VAL A 64 16.40 -15.25 9.18
C VAL A 64 16.22 -16.44 8.24
N GLN A 65 16.31 -17.65 8.77
CA GLN A 65 16.03 -18.87 8.02
C GLN A 65 14.52 -19.02 7.85
N ARG A 66 14.06 -19.28 6.62
CA ARG A 66 12.65 -19.50 6.30
C ARG A 66 12.43 -20.87 5.72
N ASP A 67 11.48 -21.60 6.29
CA ASP A 67 10.93 -22.83 5.74
C ASP A 67 9.40 -22.72 5.69
N GLY A 68 8.87 -22.42 4.52
CA GLY A 68 7.47 -22.12 4.35
C GLY A 68 7.02 -20.94 5.23
N ARG A 69 6.15 -21.23 6.21
CA ARG A 69 5.65 -20.26 7.19
C ARG A 69 6.46 -20.23 8.50
N ARG A 70 7.46 -21.09 8.63
CA ARG A 70 8.33 -21.15 9.81
C ARG A 70 9.57 -20.28 9.59
N LEU A 71 9.85 -19.41 10.54
CA LEU A 71 10.99 -18.50 10.57
C LEU A 71 11.84 -18.83 11.77
N ARG A 72 13.17 -18.84 11.60
CA ARG A 72 14.12 -19.08 12.68
C ARG A 72 15.20 -18.01 12.65
N LEU A 73 15.34 -17.28 13.73
CA LEU A 73 16.40 -16.32 13.99
C LEU A 73 17.35 -16.88 15.02
N GLU A 74 18.62 -16.97 14.66
CA GLU A 74 19.72 -17.16 15.60
C GLU A 74 20.40 -15.82 15.84
N PRO A 75 20.39 -15.29 17.07
CA PRO A 75 20.91 -13.95 17.35
C PRO A 75 22.40 -13.87 17.01
N ARG A 76 22.75 -12.81 16.28
CA ARG A 76 24.12 -12.49 15.87
C ARG A 76 24.32 -10.98 15.97
N PRO A 77 25.55 -10.50 16.25
CA PRO A 77 25.86 -9.09 16.17
C PRO A 77 25.56 -8.53 14.78
N LEU A 78 24.81 -7.43 14.74
CA LEU A 78 24.53 -6.74 13.50
C LEU A 78 25.77 -6.00 12.98
N GLN A 79 25.96 -6.01 11.68
CA GLN A 79 27.03 -5.28 10.98
C GLN A 79 26.47 -3.96 10.45
N ALA A 80 27.04 -2.86 10.86
CA ALA A 80 26.66 -1.55 10.32
C ALA A 80 26.92 -1.47 8.81
N ARG A 81 25.92 -1.00 8.07
CA ARG A 81 26.00 -0.81 6.62
C ARG A 81 25.26 0.45 6.21
N PRO A 82 25.68 1.11 5.12
CA PRO A 82 24.88 2.19 4.53
C PRO A 82 23.50 1.65 4.11
N VAL A 83 22.44 2.41 4.35
CA VAL A 83 21.08 2.09 3.93
C VAL A 83 20.62 3.16 2.94
N SER A 84 20.17 2.73 1.76
CA SER A 84 19.44 3.57 0.82
C SER A 84 17.95 3.20 0.95
N VAL A 85 17.15 4.12 1.44
CA VAL A 85 15.70 3.91 1.57
C VAL A 85 15.05 4.09 0.21
N PRO A 86 14.36 3.08 -0.35
CA PRO A 86 13.67 3.23 -1.62
C PRO A 86 12.41 4.08 -1.50
N GLY A 87 11.89 4.56 -2.64
CA GLY A 87 10.58 5.17 -2.71
C GLY A 87 9.49 4.16 -2.31
N ASP A 88 8.48 4.63 -1.59
CA ASP A 88 7.38 3.79 -1.13
C ASP A 88 6.40 3.46 -2.26
N ILE A 89 6.16 2.17 -2.49
CA ILE A 89 5.20 1.69 -3.49
C ILE A 89 3.77 2.16 -3.21
N SER A 90 3.39 2.35 -1.95
CA SER A 90 2.08 2.87 -1.58
C SER A 90 1.89 4.32 -2.02
N SER A 91 2.92 5.16 -1.86
CA SER A 91 2.93 6.53 -2.38
C SER A 91 2.96 6.54 -3.91
N ALA A 92 3.79 5.67 -4.50
CA ALA A 92 3.89 5.52 -5.96
C ALA A 92 2.57 5.07 -6.61
N ALA A 93 1.76 4.26 -5.93
CA ALA A 93 0.50 3.75 -6.47
C ALA A 93 -0.46 4.85 -6.92
N PHE A 94 -0.53 5.98 -6.20
CA PHE A 94 -1.35 7.13 -6.58
C PHE A 94 -0.88 7.75 -7.89
N LEU A 95 0.43 7.87 -8.06
CA LEU A 95 1.04 8.43 -9.27
C LEU A 95 0.92 7.47 -10.47
N LEU A 96 1.06 6.15 -10.23
CA LEU A 96 0.82 5.13 -11.24
C LEU A 96 -0.61 5.21 -11.77
N VAL A 97 -1.59 5.29 -10.86
CA VAL A 97 -3.00 5.40 -11.26
C VAL A 97 -3.25 6.72 -11.99
N ALA A 98 -2.76 7.86 -11.48
CA ALA A 98 -2.88 9.14 -12.17
C ALA A 98 -2.39 9.08 -13.62
N ALA A 99 -1.19 8.51 -13.84
CA ALA A 99 -0.61 8.39 -15.17
C ALA A 99 -1.39 7.41 -16.07
N CYS A 100 -1.96 6.33 -15.52
CA CYS A 100 -2.85 5.46 -16.30
C CYS A 100 -4.08 6.20 -16.82
N LEU A 101 -4.65 7.10 -16.02
CA LEU A 101 -5.95 7.73 -16.30
C LEU A 101 -5.85 8.98 -17.18
N VAL A 102 -4.77 9.74 -17.09
CA VAL A 102 -4.64 11.03 -17.79
C VAL A 102 -4.07 10.82 -19.19
N PRO A 103 -4.82 11.14 -20.28
CA PRO A 103 -4.34 10.97 -21.64
C PRO A 103 -3.03 11.73 -21.91
N GLY A 104 -2.10 11.05 -22.58
CA GLY A 104 -0.79 11.59 -22.94
C GLY A 104 0.26 11.52 -21.82
N SER A 105 -0.08 10.96 -20.67
CA SER A 105 0.88 10.75 -19.58
C SER A 105 2.00 9.78 -19.96
N ASP A 106 3.22 10.12 -19.59
CA ASP A 106 4.42 9.28 -19.63
C ASP A 106 5.27 9.64 -18.41
N LEU A 107 5.16 8.87 -17.35
CA LEU A 107 5.76 9.17 -16.05
C LEU A 107 6.80 8.11 -15.69
N GLN A 108 7.97 8.55 -15.21
CA GLN A 108 8.99 7.68 -14.65
C GLN A 108 9.14 7.93 -13.15
N LEU A 109 9.00 6.85 -12.39
CA LEU A 109 9.24 6.81 -10.95
C LEU A 109 10.55 6.06 -10.69
N GLU A 110 11.47 6.69 -9.98
CA GLU A 110 12.81 6.16 -9.75
C GLU A 110 12.96 5.56 -8.36
N ASN A 111 13.75 4.49 -8.25
CA ASN A 111 14.11 3.85 -6.98
C ASN A 111 12.93 3.41 -6.13
N ILE A 112 11.89 2.86 -6.73
CA ILE A 112 10.71 2.38 -6.00
C ILE A 112 10.97 0.99 -5.44
N GLY A 113 10.68 0.77 -4.17
CA GLY A 113 10.69 -0.55 -3.54
C GLY A 113 9.62 -1.45 -4.16
N ILE A 114 10.06 -2.58 -4.69
CA ILE A 114 9.18 -3.55 -5.37
C ILE A 114 9.16 -4.90 -4.64
N ASN A 115 9.17 -4.86 -3.32
CA ASN A 115 9.05 -6.08 -2.53
C ASN A 115 7.81 -6.88 -2.97
N PRO A 116 7.95 -8.18 -3.31
CA PRO A 116 6.83 -9.01 -3.78
C PRO A 116 5.66 -9.09 -2.79
N THR A 117 5.93 -8.92 -1.49
CA THR A 117 4.88 -8.91 -0.46
C THR A 117 4.11 -7.58 -0.38
N ARG A 118 4.42 -6.60 -1.26
CA ARG A 118 3.83 -5.26 -1.29
C ARG A 118 3.47 -4.74 -2.67
N SER A 119 4.04 -5.31 -3.72
CA SER A 119 3.98 -4.72 -5.06
C SER A 119 2.87 -5.31 -5.95
N ALA A 120 1.89 -6.00 -5.38
CA ALA A 120 0.79 -6.59 -6.16
C ALA A 120 -0.06 -5.54 -6.90
N VAL A 121 -0.05 -4.27 -6.46
CA VAL A 121 -0.67 -3.16 -7.20
C VAL A 121 -0.17 -3.07 -8.65
N ILE A 122 1.11 -3.33 -8.89
CA ILE A 122 1.68 -3.33 -10.26
C ILE A 122 1.06 -4.44 -11.09
N THR A 123 0.93 -5.65 -10.54
CA THR A 123 0.32 -6.80 -11.20
C THR A 123 -1.15 -6.52 -11.50
N ILE A 124 -1.91 -6.06 -10.50
CA ILE A 124 -3.34 -5.75 -10.66
C ILE A 124 -3.55 -4.69 -11.75
N LEU A 125 -2.79 -3.60 -11.73
CA LEU A 125 -2.92 -2.56 -12.78
C LEU A 125 -2.54 -3.08 -14.17
N LYS A 126 -1.52 -3.93 -14.30
CA LYS A 126 -1.18 -4.59 -15.56
C LYS A 126 -2.29 -5.51 -16.05
N ASP A 127 -2.87 -6.29 -15.15
CA ASP A 127 -4.02 -7.16 -15.47
C ASP A 127 -5.24 -6.34 -15.89
N MET A 128 -5.37 -5.10 -15.41
CA MET A 128 -6.37 -4.14 -15.89
C MET A 128 -6.00 -3.48 -17.23
N GLY A 129 -4.83 -3.78 -17.80
CA GLY A 129 -4.38 -3.23 -19.08
C GLY A 129 -3.44 -2.02 -19.01
N ALA A 130 -2.95 -1.66 -17.85
CA ALA A 130 -2.01 -0.55 -17.69
C ALA A 130 -0.69 -0.79 -18.42
N ASP A 131 -0.18 0.23 -19.10
CA ASP A 131 1.14 0.22 -19.74
C ASP A 131 2.22 0.58 -18.72
N ILE A 132 2.69 -0.44 -17.99
CA ILE A 132 3.69 -0.30 -16.93
C ILE A 132 4.93 -1.14 -17.26
N GLU A 133 6.08 -0.49 -17.39
CA GLU A 133 7.39 -1.11 -17.46
C GLU A 133 8.09 -1.06 -16.11
N VAL A 134 8.63 -2.19 -15.65
CA VAL A 134 9.41 -2.29 -14.41
C VAL A 134 10.84 -2.68 -14.76
N ARG A 135 11.79 -1.85 -14.43
CA ARG A 135 13.23 -2.10 -14.66
C ARG A 135 13.91 -2.27 -13.30
N GLY A 136 14.09 -3.53 -12.90
CA GLY A 136 14.75 -3.88 -11.65
C GLY A 136 16.19 -3.35 -11.62
N LYS A 137 16.63 -2.92 -10.44
CA LYS A 137 18.00 -2.49 -10.17
C LYS A 137 18.70 -3.52 -9.28
N ASP A 138 19.90 -3.93 -9.67
CA ASP A 138 20.78 -4.66 -8.77
C ASP A 138 21.45 -3.64 -7.82
N THR A 139 20.94 -3.59 -6.60
CA THR A 139 21.48 -2.72 -5.56
C THR A 139 22.47 -3.43 -4.64
N GLY A 140 22.70 -4.74 -4.86
CA GLY A 140 23.46 -5.61 -3.95
C GLY A 140 22.82 -5.71 -2.56
N ARG A 141 21.51 -5.44 -2.45
CA ARG A 141 20.72 -5.46 -1.21
C ARG A 141 19.60 -6.49 -1.29
N ALA A 142 19.14 -6.96 -0.14
CA ALA A 142 18.05 -7.92 -0.07
C ALA A 142 16.69 -7.31 -0.44
N GLU A 143 16.50 -5.99 -0.25
CA GLU A 143 15.27 -5.31 -0.65
C GLU A 143 15.31 -4.96 -2.14
N PRO A 144 14.37 -5.49 -2.94
CA PRO A 144 14.36 -5.24 -4.39
C PRO A 144 13.85 -3.83 -4.70
N VAL A 145 14.51 -3.18 -5.66
CA VAL A 145 14.23 -1.81 -6.11
C VAL A 145 14.13 -1.77 -7.63
N ALA A 146 13.26 -0.93 -8.17
CA ALA A 146 13.11 -0.73 -9.60
C ALA A 146 12.85 0.73 -9.96
N ASP A 147 13.13 1.07 -11.21
CA ASP A 147 12.51 2.21 -11.88
C ASP A 147 11.25 1.72 -12.58
N ILE A 148 10.18 2.48 -12.44
CA ILE A 148 8.87 2.15 -13.01
C ILE A 148 8.48 3.26 -13.98
N ARG A 149 8.23 2.89 -15.24
CA ARG A 149 7.66 3.80 -16.23
C ARG A 149 6.22 3.42 -16.46
N VAL A 150 5.32 4.39 -16.43
CA VAL A 150 3.89 4.21 -16.65
C VAL A 150 3.40 5.21 -17.69
N ARG A 151 2.59 4.73 -18.64
CA ARG A 151 1.96 5.54 -19.67
C ARG A 151 0.44 5.38 -19.63
N HIS A 152 -0.26 6.40 -20.11
CA HIS A 152 -1.71 6.30 -20.27
C HIS A 152 -2.09 5.09 -21.13
N ALA A 153 -3.04 4.31 -20.64
CA ALA A 153 -3.65 3.20 -21.36
C ALA A 153 -5.12 3.03 -20.98
N PRO A 154 -5.99 2.62 -21.91
CA PRO A 154 -7.36 2.26 -21.58
C PRO A 154 -7.39 1.07 -20.62
N LEU A 155 -8.01 1.25 -19.45
CA LEU A 155 -8.16 0.19 -18.47
C LEU A 155 -9.48 -0.57 -18.66
N HIS A 156 -9.48 -1.85 -18.27
CA HIS A 156 -10.66 -2.69 -18.23
C HIS A 156 -10.85 -3.32 -16.85
N GLY A 157 -12.10 -3.61 -16.50
CA GLY A 157 -12.44 -4.25 -15.23
C GLY A 157 -12.00 -5.71 -15.19
N ILE A 158 -11.64 -6.16 -13.98
CA ILE A 158 -11.20 -7.53 -13.71
C ILE A 158 -11.83 -8.06 -12.42
N ALA A 159 -11.88 -9.37 -12.26
CA ALA A 159 -11.99 -9.99 -10.94
C ALA A 159 -10.59 -10.06 -10.34
N ILE A 160 -10.35 -9.29 -9.27
CA ILE A 160 -9.02 -9.25 -8.64
C ILE A 160 -8.76 -10.60 -7.96
N PRO A 161 -7.63 -11.29 -8.27
CA PRO A 161 -7.27 -12.56 -7.62
C PRO A 161 -7.09 -12.37 -6.12
N GLU A 162 -7.73 -13.23 -5.31
CA GLU A 162 -7.71 -13.09 -3.84
C GLU A 162 -6.31 -13.27 -3.24
N ASP A 163 -5.44 -14.04 -3.88
CA ASP A 163 -4.04 -14.23 -3.46
C ASP A 163 -3.19 -12.96 -3.60
N LEU A 164 -3.58 -12.00 -4.44
CA LEU A 164 -2.94 -10.70 -4.57
C LEU A 164 -3.40 -9.69 -3.50
N VAL A 165 -4.56 -9.93 -2.87
CA VAL A 165 -5.17 -8.97 -1.93
C VAL A 165 -4.26 -8.60 -0.76
N PRO A 166 -3.61 -9.54 -0.05
CA PRO A 166 -2.73 -9.17 1.08
C PRO A 166 -1.55 -8.29 0.67
N ALA A 167 -1.01 -8.49 -0.54
CA ALA A 167 0.14 -7.75 -1.04
C ALA A 167 -0.22 -6.39 -1.68
N ALA A 168 -1.52 -6.07 -1.79
CA ALA A 168 -2.04 -4.78 -2.29
C ALA A 168 -3.02 -4.13 -1.31
N ILE A 169 -3.15 -4.64 -0.09
CA ILE A 169 -4.22 -4.26 0.84
C ILE A 169 -4.29 -2.75 1.09
N ASP A 170 -3.14 -2.10 1.14
CA ASP A 170 -3.06 -0.66 1.41
C ASP A 170 -3.23 0.18 0.14
N GLU A 171 -3.11 -0.38 -1.04
CA GLU A 171 -3.18 0.29 -2.34
C GLU A 171 -4.59 0.24 -2.96
N PHE A 172 -5.53 -0.51 -2.37
CA PHE A 172 -6.91 -0.59 -2.88
C PHE A 172 -7.61 0.74 -3.05
N PRO A 173 -7.44 1.76 -2.21
CA PRO A 173 -8.02 3.07 -2.52
C PRO A 173 -7.60 3.61 -3.90
N ALA A 174 -6.33 3.52 -4.27
CA ALA A 174 -5.85 3.92 -5.60
C ALA A 174 -6.35 2.98 -6.71
N ILE A 175 -6.30 1.66 -6.50
CA ILE A 175 -6.78 0.65 -7.46
C ILE A 175 -8.26 0.84 -7.77
N LEU A 176 -9.08 1.19 -6.77
CA LEU A 176 -10.51 1.41 -6.95
C LEU A 176 -10.82 2.68 -7.75
N ILE A 177 -9.94 3.69 -7.73
CA ILE A 177 -10.04 4.82 -8.67
C ILE A 177 -9.73 4.38 -10.11
N ALA A 178 -8.71 3.53 -10.29
CA ALA A 178 -8.44 2.94 -11.60
C ALA A 178 -9.64 2.11 -12.09
N ALA A 179 -10.25 1.31 -11.21
CA ALA A 179 -11.45 0.53 -11.48
C ALA A 179 -12.65 1.40 -11.85
N ALA A 180 -12.81 2.55 -11.19
CA ALA A 180 -13.89 3.50 -11.47
C ALA A 180 -13.81 4.12 -12.86
N ALA A 181 -12.60 4.26 -13.42
CA ALA A 181 -12.38 4.79 -14.76
C ALA A 181 -12.22 3.68 -15.85
N ALA A 182 -12.17 2.42 -15.44
CA ALA A 182 -12.00 1.27 -16.34
C ALA A 182 -13.28 0.96 -17.11
N GLN A 183 -13.18 0.24 -18.23
CA GLN A 183 -14.34 -0.31 -18.93
C GLN A 183 -14.79 -1.62 -18.30
N GLY A 184 -16.08 -1.75 -17.97
CA GLY A 184 -16.65 -2.96 -17.39
C GLY A 184 -16.63 -2.96 -15.85
N GLU A 185 -16.68 -4.14 -15.26
CA GLU A 185 -16.77 -4.31 -13.82
C GLU A 185 -15.46 -4.80 -13.20
N THR A 186 -15.09 -4.23 -12.05
CA THR A 186 -14.00 -4.74 -11.21
C THR A 186 -14.57 -5.28 -9.89
N GLY A 187 -14.23 -6.53 -9.57
CA GLY A 187 -14.63 -7.19 -8.33
C GLY A 187 -13.45 -7.36 -7.38
N LEU A 188 -13.65 -6.99 -6.12
CA LEU A 188 -12.73 -7.22 -5.00
C LEU A 188 -13.44 -8.07 -3.95
N SER A 189 -12.82 -9.17 -3.54
CA SER A 189 -13.21 -10.06 -2.44
C SER A 189 -11.99 -10.41 -1.57
N GLY A 190 -12.22 -11.01 -0.40
CA GLY A 190 -11.13 -11.38 0.52
C GLY A 190 -10.45 -10.20 1.22
N ALA A 191 -11.01 -8.99 1.15
CA ALA A 191 -10.42 -7.74 1.65
C ALA A 191 -11.11 -7.22 2.93
N ALA A 192 -11.65 -8.09 3.79
CA ALA A 192 -12.32 -7.67 5.03
C ALA A 192 -11.46 -6.79 5.94
N GLU A 193 -10.13 -6.94 5.88
CA GLU A 193 -9.17 -6.12 6.62
C GLU A 193 -9.29 -4.62 6.31
N LEU A 194 -9.77 -4.23 5.11
CA LEU A 194 -9.99 -2.83 4.75
C LEU A 194 -11.02 -2.13 5.65
N ARG A 195 -11.91 -2.88 6.32
CA ARG A 195 -12.92 -2.30 7.22
C ARG A 195 -12.37 -1.84 8.57
N VAL A 196 -11.20 -2.33 8.95
CA VAL A 196 -10.55 -2.07 10.26
C VAL A 196 -9.24 -1.32 10.14
N LYS A 197 -9.02 -0.63 9.01
CA LYS A 197 -7.88 0.28 8.82
C LYS A 197 -8.15 1.62 9.52
N GLU A 198 -7.52 2.71 9.07
CA GLU A 198 -7.70 4.06 9.63
C GLU A 198 -9.17 4.53 9.53
N SER A 199 -9.89 4.00 8.55
CA SER A 199 -11.33 4.10 8.38
C SER A 199 -11.89 2.76 7.89
N ASP A 200 -13.22 2.59 7.83
CA ASP A 200 -13.82 1.54 6.98
C ASP A 200 -13.62 1.96 5.51
N ARG A 201 -12.48 1.53 4.92
CA ARG A 201 -12.10 1.89 3.56
C ARG A 201 -13.08 1.38 2.51
N ILE A 202 -13.74 0.25 2.73
CA ILE A 202 -14.79 -0.25 1.83
C ILE A 202 -15.95 0.76 1.80
N ALA A 203 -16.44 1.15 2.97
CA ALA A 203 -17.55 2.09 3.06
C ALA A 203 -17.17 3.51 2.59
N ALA A 204 -15.94 3.97 2.88
CA ALA A 204 -15.46 5.29 2.47
C ALA A 204 -15.29 5.37 0.95
N MET A 205 -14.65 4.37 0.32
CA MET A 205 -14.50 4.31 -1.13
C MET A 205 -15.86 4.20 -1.84
N ALA A 206 -16.77 3.34 -1.35
CA ALA A 206 -18.09 3.20 -1.95
C ALA A 206 -18.87 4.52 -1.91
N ALA A 207 -18.87 5.22 -0.77
CA ALA A 207 -19.56 6.50 -0.63
C ALA A 207 -18.95 7.59 -1.54
N GLY A 208 -17.61 7.67 -1.59
CA GLY A 208 -16.92 8.64 -2.42
C GLY A 208 -17.11 8.38 -3.92
N LEU A 209 -17.01 7.14 -4.37
CA LEU A 209 -17.25 6.77 -5.77
C LEU A 209 -18.69 7.04 -6.18
N ALA A 210 -19.67 6.72 -5.32
CA ALA A 210 -21.07 7.04 -5.57
C ALA A 210 -21.31 8.56 -5.67
N ALA A 211 -20.62 9.36 -4.85
CA ALA A 211 -20.69 10.83 -4.93
C ALA A 211 -20.12 11.38 -6.25
N LEU A 212 -19.24 10.63 -6.91
CA LEU A 212 -18.69 10.94 -8.24
C LEU A 212 -19.43 10.24 -9.39
N GLY A 213 -20.64 9.71 -9.14
CA GLY A 213 -21.51 9.12 -10.15
C GLY A 213 -21.17 7.68 -10.56
N ILE A 214 -20.31 6.99 -9.82
CA ILE A 214 -19.90 5.60 -10.10
C ILE A 214 -20.80 4.61 -9.34
N THR A 215 -21.25 3.56 -10.02
CA THR A 215 -22.03 2.48 -9.40
C THR A 215 -21.13 1.54 -8.61
N VAL A 216 -21.46 1.35 -7.33
CA VAL A 216 -20.70 0.49 -6.42
C VAL A 216 -21.65 -0.40 -5.63
N GLU A 217 -21.34 -1.69 -5.57
CA GLU A 217 -22.00 -2.66 -4.70
C GLU A 217 -21.03 -3.10 -3.60
N THR A 218 -21.35 -2.85 -2.35
CA THR A 218 -20.52 -3.27 -1.21
C THR A 218 -20.87 -4.69 -0.77
N ARG A 219 -19.84 -5.42 -0.29
CA ARG A 219 -19.94 -6.73 0.34
C ARG A 219 -19.25 -6.70 1.69
N GLU A 220 -19.40 -7.74 2.49
CA GLU A 220 -18.77 -7.84 3.80
C GLU A 220 -17.24 -7.74 3.70
N ASP A 221 -16.64 -8.42 2.75
CA ASP A 221 -15.20 -8.57 2.53
C ASP A 221 -14.68 -7.88 1.28
N GLY A 222 -15.46 -6.97 0.67
CA GLY A 222 -15.04 -6.31 -0.56
C GLY A 222 -16.12 -5.44 -1.17
N LEU A 223 -15.99 -5.21 -2.49
CA LEU A 223 -16.95 -4.43 -3.26
C LEU A 223 -16.81 -4.73 -4.76
N ARG A 224 -17.82 -4.32 -5.53
CA ARG A 224 -17.83 -4.35 -7.00
C ARG A 224 -18.00 -2.92 -7.50
N VAL A 225 -17.16 -2.52 -8.44
CA VAL A 225 -17.22 -1.21 -9.09
C VAL A 225 -17.56 -1.41 -10.56
N THR A 226 -18.62 -0.77 -11.04
CA THR A 226 -18.90 -0.64 -12.46
C THR A 226 -18.25 0.65 -12.95
N GLY A 227 -17.25 0.52 -13.80
CA GLY A 227 -16.51 1.66 -14.32
C GLY A 227 -17.36 2.55 -15.22
N GLY A 228 -17.01 3.84 -15.23
CA GLY A 228 -17.74 4.86 -15.93
C GLY A 228 -16.99 6.19 -15.98
N ARG A 229 -17.71 7.25 -16.29
CA ARG A 229 -17.14 8.61 -16.28
C ARG A 229 -17.27 9.21 -14.89
N LEU A 230 -16.13 9.46 -14.25
CA LEU A 230 -16.06 10.21 -13.00
C LEU A 230 -16.62 11.62 -13.20
N GLN A 231 -17.53 12.03 -12.34
CA GLN A 231 -18.18 13.35 -12.34
C GLN A 231 -17.54 14.25 -11.30
N GLU A 232 -17.84 15.56 -11.36
CA GLU A 232 -17.53 16.48 -10.29
C GLU A 232 -18.28 16.12 -9.01
N GLY A 233 -17.70 16.46 -7.86
CA GLY A 233 -18.37 16.16 -6.58
C GLY A 233 -17.54 16.48 -5.36
N THR A 234 -18.14 16.23 -4.21
CA THR A 234 -17.49 16.38 -2.91
C THR A 234 -17.43 15.03 -2.20
N VAL A 235 -16.24 14.66 -1.74
CA VAL A 235 -15.95 13.41 -1.04
C VAL A 235 -15.41 13.71 0.35
N ASP A 236 -15.83 12.94 1.33
CA ASP A 236 -15.30 12.95 2.69
C ASP A 236 -14.29 11.81 2.85
N SER A 237 -13.03 12.13 3.13
CA SER A 237 -11.98 11.15 3.34
C SER A 237 -12.08 10.41 4.68
N ARG A 238 -12.89 10.93 5.60
CA ARG A 238 -13.04 10.42 6.98
C ARG A 238 -11.71 10.37 7.74
N GLY A 239 -10.84 11.35 7.49
CA GLY A 239 -9.51 11.40 8.08
C GLY A 239 -8.53 10.35 7.56
N ASP A 240 -8.89 9.54 6.56
CA ASP A 240 -8.00 8.54 5.98
C ASP A 240 -7.19 9.16 4.82
N HIS A 241 -5.88 9.27 5.02
CA HIS A 241 -4.97 9.85 4.05
C HIS A 241 -4.98 9.13 2.69
N ARG A 242 -5.19 7.79 2.67
CA ARG A 242 -5.22 7.02 1.41
C ARG A 242 -6.51 7.27 0.64
N ILE A 243 -7.63 7.42 1.34
CA ILE A 243 -8.89 7.83 0.72
C ILE A 243 -8.75 9.25 0.15
N ALA A 244 -8.17 10.17 0.93
CA ALA A 244 -7.96 11.55 0.48
C ALA A 244 -7.10 11.61 -0.79
N MET A 245 -5.95 10.96 -0.81
CA MET A 245 -5.05 10.93 -1.98
C MET A 245 -5.67 10.22 -3.18
N ALA A 246 -6.43 9.15 -2.97
CA ALA A 246 -7.13 8.44 -4.04
C ALA A 246 -8.14 9.35 -4.74
N PHE A 247 -8.99 10.07 -3.99
CA PHE A 247 -9.95 10.98 -4.59
C PHE A 247 -9.34 12.26 -5.14
N ALA A 248 -8.19 12.72 -4.64
CA ALA A 248 -7.41 13.77 -5.29
C ALA A 248 -6.97 13.33 -6.70
N VAL A 249 -6.47 12.07 -6.84
CA VAL A 249 -6.11 11.49 -8.13
C VAL A 249 -7.34 11.31 -9.04
N ALA A 250 -8.50 10.93 -8.48
CA ALA A 250 -9.74 10.85 -9.25
C ALA A 250 -10.09 12.18 -9.94
N GLY A 251 -9.76 13.32 -9.30
CA GLY A 251 -9.95 14.65 -9.87
C GLY A 251 -9.22 14.86 -11.20
N ALA A 252 -8.09 14.21 -11.43
CA ALA A 252 -7.35 14.33 -12.69
C ALA A 252 -8.08 13.69 -13.89
N ALA A 253 -9.00 12.75 -13.64
CA ALA A 253 -9.77 12.05 -14.68
C ALA A 253 -11.27 12.41 -14.65
N ALA A 254 -11.71 13.23 -13.70
CA ALA A 254 -13.10 13.64 -13.56
C ALA A 254 -13.51 14.70 -14.60
N GLY A 255 -14.80 14.76 -14.88
CA GLY A 255 -15.38 15.76 -15.79
C GLY A 255 -15.52 17.17 -15.20
N GLY A 256 -15.04 17.39 -13.97
CA GLY A 256 -15.06 18.66 -13.24
C GLY A 256 -14.29 18.57 -11.94
N ALA A 257 -14.40 19.55 -11.06
CA ALA A 257 -13.65 19.61 -9.82
C ALA A 257 -14.10 18.54 -8.79
N VAL A 258 -13.16 17.80 -8.24
CA VAL A 258 -13.38 16.90 -7.10
C VAL A 258 -12.86 17.58 -5.84
N ARG A 259 -13.79 17.86 -4.91
CA ARG A 259 -13.44 18.43 -3.59
C ARG A 259 -13.31 17.29 -2.56
N VAL A 260 -12.16 17.21 -1.92
CA VAL A 260 -11.93 16.24 -0.86
C VAL A 260 -11.86 16.96 0.49
N ARG A 261 -12.64 16.49 1.46
CA ARG A 261 -12.69 17.02 2.83
C ARG A 261 -11.88 16.15 3.78
N ASP A 262 -11.52 16.72 4.94
CA ASP A 262 -10.82 16.04 6.03
C ASP A 262 -9.46 15.45 5.61
N CYS A 263 -8.62 16.28 4.94
CA CYS A 263 -7.37 15.85 4.31
C CYS A 263 -6.13 16.06 5.19
N VAL A 264 -6.25 16.48 6.45
CA VAL A 264 -5.12 16.86 7.31
C VAL A 264 -4.10 15.73 7.45
N ASN A 265 -4.58 14.49 7.52
CA ASN A 265 -3.74 13.30 7.69
C ASN A 265 -2.88 12.93 6.46
N VAL A 266 -3.08 13.56 5.30
CA VAL A 266 -2.18 13.38 4.13
C VAL A 266 -0.76 13.78 4.50
N ASN A 267 -0.59 14.89 5.20
CA ASN A 267 0.73 15.40 5.61
C ASN A 267 1.48 14.49 6.58
N THR A 268 0.80 13.58 7.28
CA THR A 268 1.45 12.62 8.18
C THR A 268 2.03 11.42 7.43
N SER A 269 1.51 11.10 6.26
CA SER A 269 1.90 9.92 5.47
C SER A 269 2.70 10.28 4.22
N PHE A 270 2.31 11.36 3.53
CA PHE A 270 2.99 11.85 2.34
C PHE A 270 3.01 13.39 2.35
N PRO A 271 3.91 14.01 3.12
CA PRO A 271 3.95 15.46 3.32
C PRO A 271 4.01 16.25 2.02
N ASP A 272 4.76 15.77 1.03
CA ASP A 272 4.98 16.42 -0.25
C ASP A 272 3.97 16.01 -1.33
N PHE A 273 2.86 15.35 -0.97
CA PHE A 273 1.89 14.83 -1.94
C PHE A 273 1.38 15.91 -2.89
N VAL A 274 0.95 17.05 -2.37
CA VAL A 274 0.40 18.15 -3.18
C VAL A 274 1.44 18.71 -4.15
N ASP A 275 2.66 18.92 -3.68
CA ASP A 275 3.74 19.44 -4.53
C ASP A 275 4.17 18.40 -5.57
N CYS A 276 4.19 17.13 -5.20
CA CYS A 276 4.49 16.03 -6.09
C CYS A 276 3.48 15.94 -7.25
N VAL A 277 2.16 15.95 -6.94
CA VAL A 277 1.13 15.86 -8.00
C VAL A 277 1.06 17.12 -8.85
N ARG A 278 1.31 18.30 -8.30
CA ARG A 278 1.48 19.54 -9.08
C ARG A 278 2.69 19.46 -10.00
N GLY A 279 3.80 18.90 -9.51
CA GLY A 279 5.04 18.73 -10.29
C GLY A 279 4.86 17.85 -11.52
N ILE A 280 3.90 16.93 -11.52
CA ILE A 280 3.54 16.10 -12.68
C ILE A 280 2.37 16.67 -13.51
N GLY A 281 1.92 17.90 -13.21
CA GLY A 281 0.94 18.62 -14.02
C GLY A 281 -0.52 18.52 -13.55
N MET A 282 -0.80 17.97 -12.38
CA MET A 282 -2.17 17.99 -11.82
C MET A 282 -2.48 19.37 -11.21
N GLU A 283 -3.69 19.87 -11.47
CA GLU A 283 -4.20 21.08 -10.84
C GLU A 283 -4.82 20.73 -9.47
N VAL A 284 -4.14 21.13 -8.40
CA VAL A 284 -4.61 20.87 -7.02
C VAL A 284 -4.53 22.17 -6.21
N GLU A 285 -5.65 22.54 -5.59
CA GLU A 285 -5.73 23.64 -4.66
C GLU A 285 -5.94 23.13 -3.24
N VAL A 286 -5.23 23.73 -2.28
CA VAL A 286 -5.44 23.46 -0.85
C VAL A 286 -6.23 24.64 -0.27
N ALA A 287 -7.48 24.39 0.06
CA ALA A 287 -8.30 25.38 0.75
C ALA A 287 -8.14 25.23 2.27
N ALA A 288 -8.00 26.36 2.98
CA ALA A 288 -8.13 26.34 4.44
C ALA A 288 -9.58 25.98 4.80
N GLU A 289 -9.78 25.03 5.70
CA GLU A 289 -11.11 24.81 6.28
C GLU A 289 -11.47 26.06 7.09
N HIS A 290 -12.39 26.84 6.58
CA HIS A 290 -13.06 27.87 7.35
C HIS A 290 -14.12 27.13 8.19
N GLY A 291 -13.84 27.01 9.51
CA GLY A 291 -14.73 26.42 10.51
C GLY A 291 -16.11 27.09 10.61
#